data_8fff3b88650c9c122b115982ca076dab
#
_entry.id   8fff3b88650c9c122b115982ca076dab
#
_cell.length_a   1.000
_cell.length_b   1.000
_cell.length_c   1.000
_cell.angle_alpha   90.00
_cell.angle_beta   90.00
_cell.angle_gamma   90.00
#
_symmetry.space_group_name_H-M   'P 1'
#
loop_
_entity.id
_entity.type
_entity.pdbx_description
1 polymer ?
#
loop_
_entity_poly.entity_id
_entity_poly.type
_entity_poly.pdbx_seq_one_letter_code
_entity_poly.pdbx_strand_id
1 'polypeptide(L)'
;SVFPSDDVTRAFLAAEGREEDFIPLESDPDAQYDRVIDIDLGTLRPMIACPHSPDNVVPVETLAGTRVDQVCIGSCTNSSLFDMLKVAALLKGRTIAPGVSLSISPGSKQVLTMLADCGALTDILSSGARLLECACGPCIGMGFSPNSGGVSLRTFNRNFLGRSGTKDAQVY
;
A
#
# COMPACT_ATOMS: atom_id res chain seq x y z
N SER A 1 3.27 16.51 -10.31
CA SER A 1 1.82 16.69 -10.14
C SER A 1 1.57 17.70 -9.03
N VAL A 2 0.55 18.50 -9.18
CA VAL A 2 0.09 19.45 -8.18
C VAL A 2 -1.32 19.06 -7.78
N PHE A 3 -1.58 19.02 -6.48
CA PHE A 3 -2.90 18.77 -5.92
C PHE A 3 -3.39 20.02 -5.18
N PRO A 4 -4.68 20.36 -5.23
CA PRO A 4 -5.22 21.42 -4.41
C PRO A 4 -5.05 21.09 -2.92
N SER A 5 -4.89 22.11 -2.11
CA SER A 5 -4.91 21.98 -0.65
C SER A 5 -6.33 22.25 -0.13
N ASP A 6 -6.71 21.54 0.92
CA ASP A 6 -8.04 21.59 1.53
C ASP A 6 -7.98 21.69 3.05
N ASP A 7 -9.12 21.73 3.69
CA ASP A 7 -9.22 21.76 5.15
C ASP A 7 -8.67 20.52 5.83
N VAL A 8 -8.63 19.35 5.14
CA VAL A 8 -8.02 18.13 5.66
C VAL A 8 -6.49 18.32 5.71
N THR A 9 -5.92 18.92 4.67
CA THR A 9 -4.49 19.27 4.63
C THR A 9 -4.14 20.24 5.75
N ARG A 10 -4.97 21.27 5.99
CA ARG A 10 -4.78 22.20 7.10
C ARG A 10 -4.83 21.50 8.46
N ALA A 11 -5.85 20.67 8.67
CA ALA A 11 -6.02 19.92 9.93
C ALA A 11 -4.84 18.97 10.18
N PHE A 12 -4.31 18.32 9.14
CA PHE A 12 -3.12 17.48 9.24
C PHE A 12 -1.90 18.31 9.67
N LEU A 13 -1.64 19.44 9.02
CA LEU A 13 -0.53 20.32 9.40
C LEU A 13 -0.68 20.86 10.82
N ALA A 14 -1.90 21.22 11.24
CA ALA A 14 -2.16 21.65 12.62
C ALA A 14 -1.84 20.53 13.64
N ALA A 15 -2.23 19.29 13.35
CA ALA A 15 -1.90 18.16 14.20
C ALA A 15 -0.40 17.89 14.32
N GLU A 16 0.37 18.23 13.28
CA GLU A 16 1.84 18.17 13.28
C GLU A 16 2.51 19.42 13.88
N GLY A 17 1.74 20.39 14.39
CA GLY A 17 2.25 21.67 14.94
C GLY A 17 2.80 22.60 13.86
N ARG A 18 2.30 22.51 12.63
CA ARG A 18 2.77 23.23 11.45
C ARG A 18 1.63 23.91 10.70
N GLU A 19 0.58 24.35 11.38
CA GLU A 19 -0.56 25.01 10.73
C GLU A 19 -0.16 26.26 9.94
N GLU A 20 0.87 26.98 10.41
CA GLU A 20 1.41 28.15 9.74
C GLU A 20 2.03 27.87 8.36
N ASP A 21 2.38 26.61 8.09
CA ASP A 21 2.90 26.19 6.78
C ASP A 21 1.77 25.92 5.76
N PHE A 22 0.51 26.02 6.18
CA PHE A 22 -0.61 25.80 5.27
C PHE A 22 -0.69 26.93 4.24
N ILE A 23 -0.62 26.55 2.98
CA ILE A 23 -0.78 27.46 1.84
C ILE A 23 -1.99 26.99 1.03
N PRO A 24 -3.04 27.82 0.86
CA PRO A 24 -4.11 27.52 -0.07
C PRO A 24 -3.53 27.35 -1.48
N LEU A 25 -3.77 26.21 -2.08
CA LEU A 25 -3.31 25.89 -3.43
C LEU A 25 -4.49 25.43 -4.26
N GLU A 26 -4.82 26.20 -5.27
CA GLU A 26 -5.86 25.92 -6.24
C GLU A 26 -5.41 26.32 -7.63
N SER A 27 -6.06 25.78 -8.66
CA SER A 27 -5.85 26.24 -10.03
C SER A 27 -6.42 27.64 -10.20
N ASP A 28 -5.80 28.44 -11.05
CA ASP A 28 -6.36 29.74 -11.41
C ASP A 28 -7.74 29.54 -12.06
N PRO A 29 -8.72 30.43 -11.83
CA PRO A 29 -10.08 30.29 -12.39
C PRO A 29 -10.14 30.23 -13.91
N ASP A 30 -9.14 30.78 -14.59
CA ASP A 30 -9.00 30.85 -16.04
C ASP A 30 -7.91 29.90 -16.58
N ALA A 31 -7.45 28.96 -15.76
CA ALA A 31 -6.44 27.98 -16.16
C ALA A 31 -6.89 27.20 -17.41
N GLN A 32 -6.02 27.10 -18.41
CA GLN A 32 -6.26 26.35 -19.61
C GLN A 32 -5.52 25.01 -19.54
N TYR A 33 -6.21 23.94 -19.89
CA TYR A 33 -5.66 22.58 -19.87
C TYR A 33 -5.71 21.97 -21.28
N ASP A 34 -4.62 21.35 -21.69
CA ASP A 34 -4.57 20.60 -22.96
C ASP A 34 -5.52 19.39 -22.94
N ARG A 35 -5.77 18.84 -21.76
CA ARG A 35 -6.65 17.70 -21.56
C ARG A 35 -7.27 17.69 -20.17
N VAL A 36 -8.56 17.40 -20.11
CA VAL A 36 -9.28 17.12 -18.87
C VAL A 36 -9.67 15.65 -18.84
N ILE A 37 -9.50 14.99 -17.71
CA ILE A 37 -9.89 13.59 -17.48
C ILE A 37 -10.82 13.56 -16.28
N ASP A 38 -12.08 13.20 -16.52
CA ASP A 38 -13.06 12.99 -15.48
C ASP A 38 -13.15 11.52 -15.13
N ILE A 39 -13.01 11.20 -13.84
CA ILE A 39 -13.06 9.82 -13.32
C ILE A 39 -14.20 9.72 -12.31
N ASP A 40 -15.25 8.98 -12.67
CA ASP A 40 -16.33 8.64 -11.75
C ASP A 40 -15.86 7.56 -10.76
N LEU A 41 -15.57 7.99 -9.53
CA LEU A 41 -15.13 7.09 -8.46
C LEU A 41 -16.18 6.03 -8.09
N GLY A 42 -17.47 6.28 -8.36
CA GLY A 42 -18.56 5.33 -8.10
C GLY A 42 -18.54 4.12 -9.03
N THR A 43 -17.88 4.21 -10.17
CA THR A 43 -17.77 3.13 -11.17
C THR A 43 -16.48 2.32 -11.06
N LEU A 44 -15.57 2.72 -10.18
CA LEU A 44 -14.28 2.02 -10.01
C LEU A 44 -14.47 0.63 -9.45
N ARG A 45 -13.74 -0.31 -10.02
CA ARG A 45 -13.64 -1.70 -9.54
C ARG A 45 -12.24 -1.96 -9.00
N PRO A 46 -12.06 -2.92 -8.07
CA PRO A 46 -10.75 -3.33 -7.64
C PRO A 46 -9.89 -3.79 -8.82
N MET A 47 -8.74 -3.17 -8.98
CA MET A 47 -7.80 -3.44 -10.07
C MET A 47 -6.47 -3.93 -9.49
N ILE A 48 -5.70 -4.63 -10.32
CA ILE A 48 -4.38 -5.14 -9.96
C ILE A 48 -3.42 -4.97 -11.14
N ALA A 49 -2.20 -4.54 -10.85
CA ALA A 49 -1.13 -4.46 -11.85
C ALA A 49 -0.44 -5.83 -11.98
N CYS A 50 -0.54 -6.42 -13.16
CA CYS A 50 0.14 -7.67 -13.47
C CYS A 50 1.64 -7.47 -13.71
N PRO A 51 2.48 -8.52 -13.55
CA PRO A 51 3.89 -8.47 -13.91
C PRO A 51 4.07 -8.13 -15.40
N HIS A 52 5.04 -7.33 -15.80
CA HIS A 52 6.06 -6.68 -14.96
C HIS A 52 5.99 -5.16 -15.18
N SER A 53 4.80 -4.59 -15.11
CA SER A 53 4.61 -3.15 -15.28
C SER A 53 3.41 -2.66 -14.47
N PRO A 54 3.52 -1.50 -13.80
CA PRO A 54 2.36 -0.87 -13.15
C PRO A 54 1.23 -0.51 -14.12
N ASP A 55 1.50 -0.41 -15.41
CA ASP A 55 0.51 -0.08 -16.46
C ASP A 55 -0.27 -1.31 -16.94
N ASN A 56 0.20 -2.52 -16.62
CA ASN A 56 -0.46 -3.77 -17.00
C ASN A 56 -1.61 -4.09 -16.04
N VAL A 57 -2.67 -3.30 -16.07
CA VAL A 57 -3.75 -3.31 -15.10
C VAL A 57 -4.96 -4.10 -15.61
N VAL A 58 -5.46 -5.01 -14.76
CA VAL A 58 -6.66 -5.80 -15.04
C VAL A 58 -7.60 -5.81 -13.81
N PRO A 59 -8.90 -6.09 -13.99
CA PRO A 59 -9.79 -6.33 -12.86
C PRO A 59 -9.29 -7.52 -12.02
N VAL A 60 -9.25 -7.37 -10.70
CA VAL A 60 -8.69 -8.40 -9.79
C VAL A 60 -9.40 -9.74 -9.90
N GLU A 61 -10.70 -9.74 -10.20
CA GLU A 61 -11.50 -10.95 -10.37
C GLU A 61 -11.01 -11.83 -11.53
N THR A 62 -10.31 -11.27 -12.53
CA THR A 62 -9.77 -12.04 -13.66
C THR A 62 -8.62 -12.97 -13.25
N LEU A 63 -8.04 -12.73 -12.09
CA LEU A 63 -6.94 -13.52 -11.54
C LEU A 63 -7.41 -14.49 -10.44
N ALA A 64 -8.72 -14.67 -10.27
CA ALA A 64 -9.24 -15.58 -9.27
C ALA A 64 -8.69 -17.00 -9.47
N GLY A 65 -8.24 -17.62 -8.36
CA GLY A 65 -7.63 -18.96 -8.40
C GLY A 65 -6.11 -18.97 -8.64
N THR A 66 -5.48 -17.80 -8.89
CA THR A 66 -4.02 -17.72 -8.96
C THR A 66 -3.42 -18.11 -7.61
N ARG A 67 -2.46 -19.05 -7.62
CA ARG A 67 -1.71 -19.41 -6.42
C ARG A 67 -0.83 -18.24 -5.99
N VAL A 68 -0.81 -17.98 -4.68
CA VAL A 68 0.00 -16.93 -4.07
C VAL A 68 0.96 -17.57 -3.07
N ASP A 69 2.23 -17.24 -3.16
CA ASP A 69 3.27 -17.72 -2.24
C ASP A 69 3.64 -16.68 -1.19
N GLN A 70 3.47 -15.39 -1.52
CA GLN A 70 3.85 -14.28 -0.66
C GLN A 70 2.86 -13.12 -0.78
N VAL A 71 2.60 -12.46 0.35
CA VAL A 71 1.84 -11.20 0.42
C VAL A 71 2.65 -10.16 1.18
N CYS A 72 2.76 -8.95 0.63
CA CYS A 72 3.43 -7.82 1.28
C CYS A 72 2.47 -6.62 1.36
N ILE A 73 2.16 -6.19 2.56
CA ILE A 73 1.24 -5.07 2.80
C ILE A 73 1.99 -3.91 3.44
N GLY A 74 1.75 -2.69 2.94
CA GLY A 74 2.26 -1.47 3.53
C GLY A 74 3.24 -0.72 2.65
N SER A 75 4.46 -0.51 3.16
CA SER A 75 5.50 0.32 2.57
C SER A 75 5.21 1.83 2.73
N CYS A 76 5.79 2.69 1.90
CA CYS A 76 5.74 4.14 2.07
C CYS A 76 4.39 4.78 1.73
N THR A 77 3.52 4.12 0.97
CA THR A 77 2.29 4.73 0.44
C THR A 77 1.02 4.14 1.05
N ASN A 78 0.90 2.82 1.04
CA ASN A 78 -0.34 2.13 1.43
C ASN A 78 -0.22 1.52 2.84
N SER A 79 0.15 2.34 3.81
CA SER A 79 0.43 1.91 5.19
C SER A 79 0.20 3.02 6.22
N SER A 80 -0.74 3.91 5.93
CA SER A 80 -1.25 4.84 6.93
C SER A 80 -1.85 4.08 8.12
N LEU A 81 -2.07 4.77 9.24
CA LEU A 81 -2.76 4.15 10.37
C LEU A 81 -4.10 3.57 9.95
N PHE A 82 -4.86 4.30 9.12
CA PHE A 82 -6.16 3.85 8.62
C PHE A 82 -6.07 2.56 7.80
N ASP A 83 -5.09 2.45 6.92
CA ASP A 83 -4.86 1.23 6.13
C ASP A 83 -4.50 0.06 7.03
N MET A 84 -3.60 0.28 7.96
CA MET A 84 -3.16 -0.77 8.89
C MET A 84 -4.26 -1.23 9.84
N LEU A 85 -5.14 -0.35 10.30
CA LEU A 85 -6.31 -0.71 11.09
C LEU A 85 -7.29 -1.59 10.30
N LYS A 86 -7.49 -1.31 9.00
CA LYS A 86 -8.29 -2.21 8.12
C LYS A 86 -7.65 -3.57 8.00
N VAL A 87 -6.33 -3.64 7.81
CA VAL A 87 -5.59 -4.90 7.75
C VAL A 87 -5.74 -5.68 9.05
N ALA A 88 -5.57 -5.02 10.21
CA ALA A 88 -5.77 -5.64 11.51
C ALA A 88 -7.19 -6.21 11.67
N ALA A 89 -8.20 -5.43 11.31
CA ALA A 89 -9.60 -5.86 11.37
C ALA A 89 -9.88 -7.10 10.49
N LEU A 90 -9.28 -7.16 9.30
CA LEU A 90 -9.39 -8.31 8.39
C LEU A 90 -8.68 -9.55 8.92
N LEU A 91 -7.55 -9.38 9.61
CA LEU A 91 -6.73 -10.48 10.14
C LEU A 91 -7.19 -10.96 11.51
N LYS A 92 -7.97 -10.17 12.22
CA LYS A 92 -8.44 -10.48 13.58
C LYS A 92 -9.11 -11.84 13.66
N GLY A 93 -8.59 -12.69 14.55
CA GLY A 93 -9.09 -14.05 14.75
C GLY A 93 -8.87 -15.00 13.57
N ARG A 94 -8.04 -14.63 12.61
CA ARG A 94 -7.68 -15.46 11.44
C ARG A 94 -6.21 -15.84 11.47
N THR A 95 -5.88 -16.90 10.77
CA THR A 95 -4.50 -17.34 10.53
C THR A 95 -4.23 -17.33 9.03
N ILE A 96 -3.04 -16.90 8.64
CA ILE A 96 -2.62 -16.95 7.23
C ILE A 96 -2.65 -18.38 6.71
N ALA A 97 -2.98 -18.54 5.42
CA ALA A 97 -3.07 -19.86 4.78
C ALA A 97 -1.70 -20.58 4.82
N PRO A 98 -1.67 -21.90 5.03
CA PRO A 98 -0.45 -22.69 4.95
C PRO A 98 0.24 -22.49 3.59
N GLY A 99 1.55 -22.30 3.64
CA GLY A 99 2.37 -22.08 2.43
C GLY A 99 2.41 -20.64 1.92
N VAL A 100 1.64 -19.71 2.51
CA VAL A 100 1.71 -18.30 2.21
C VAL A 100 2.55 -17.56 3.27
N SER A 101 3.45 -16.69 2.85
CA SER A 101 4.18 -15.79 3.74
C SER A 101 3.58 -14.39 3.67
N LEU A 102 3.12 -13.86 4.80
CA LEU A 102 2.58 -12.50 4.91
C LEU A 102 3.55 -11.59 5.64
N SER A 103 3.81 -10.41 5.10
CA SER A 103 4.54 -9.34 5.79
C SER A 103 3.78 -8.03 5.82
N ILE A 104 4.00 -7.27 6.89
CA ILE A 104 3.43 -5.95 7.12
C ILE A 104 4.57 -4.96 7.33
N SER A 105 4.56 -3.86 6.58
CA SER A 105 5.52 -2.75 6.72
C SER A 105 4.75 -1.46 7.03
N PRO A 106 4.65 -1.04 8.30
CA PRO A 106 3.99 0.23 8.63
C PRO A 106 4.72 1.42 8.01
N GLY A 107 3.99 2.48 7.68
CA GLY A 107 4.54 3.65 6.98
C GLY A 107 5.52 4.48 7.79
N SER A 108 5.43 4.42 9.10
CA SER A 108 6.33 5.13 10.02
C SER A 108 6.37 4.46 11.39
N LYS A 109 7.38 4.84 12.20
CA LYS A 109 7.44 4.41 13.60
C LYS A 109 6.25 4.93 14.41
N GLN A 110 5.74 6.13 14.09
CA GLN A 110 4.56 6.68 14.72
C GLN A 110 3.34 5.78 14.47
N VAL A 111 3.09 5.38 13.22
CA VAL A 111 2.01 4.43 12.89
C VAL A 111 2.20 3.11 13.64
N LEU A 112 3.41 2.57 13.68
CA LEU A 112 3.70 1.34 14.42
C LEU A 112 3.39 1.47 15.91
N THR A 113 3.76 2.57 16.56
CA THR A 113 3.46 2.84 17.96
C THR A 113 1.95 2.91 18.19
N MET A 114 1.22 3.65 17.33
CA MET A 114 -0.24 3.75 17.44
C MET A 114 -0.95 2.40 17.26
N LEU A 115 -0.44 1.53 16.38
CA LEU A 115 -0.95 0.16 16.23
C LEU A 115 -0.70 -0.69 17.48
N ALA A 116 0.44 -0.49 18.14
CA ALA A 116 0.74 -1.17 19.40
C ALA A 116 -0.19 -0.68 20.53
N ASP A 117 -0.35 0.62 20.67
CA ASP A 117 -1.16 1.26 21.72
C ASP A 117 -2.65 0.86 21.63
N CYS A 118 -3.21 0.75 20.42
CA CYS A 118 -4.61 0.35 20.23
C CYS A 118 -4.83 -1.18 20.14
N GLY A 119 -3.78 -2.00 20.27
CA GLY A 119 -3.85 -3.45 20.21
C GLY A 119 -3.95 -4.06 18.81
N ALA A 120 -4.07 -3.26 17.76
CA ALA A 120 -4.16 -3.73 16.38
C ALA A 120 -2.91 -4.51 15.92
N LEU A 121 -1.73 -4.14 16.44
CA LEU A 121 -0.50 -4.88 16.17
C LEU A 121 -0.56 -6.32 16.66
N THR A 122 -1.22 -6.56 17.81
CA THR A 122 -1.42 -7.91 18.34
C THR A 122 -2.27 -8.76 17.41
N ASP A 123 -3.37 -8.21 16.86
CA ASP A 123 -4.23 -8.92 15.91
C ASP A 123 -3.45 -9.30 14.63
N ILE A 124 -2.62 -8.39 14.12
CA ILE A 124 -1.73 -8.62 12.97
C ILE A 124 -0.74 -9.76 13.26
N LEU A 125 0.01 -9.69 14.36
CA LEU A 125 1.03 -10.67 14.70
C LEU A 125 0.42 -12.05 15.00
N SER A 126 -0.73 -12.09 15.65
CA SER A 126 -1.45 -13.34 15.98
C SER A 126 -1.92 -14.09 14.74
N SER A 127 -2.10 -13.41 13.61
CA SER A 127 -2.42 -14.05 12.33
C SER A 127 -1.25 -14.86 11.73
N GLY A 128 -0.03 -14.67 12.23
CA GLY A 128 1.21 -15.24 11.69
C GLY A 128 1.96 -14.30 10.74
N ALA A 129 1.51 -13.04 10.61
CA ALA A 129 2.19 -12.05 9.79
C ALA A 129 3.56 -11.66 10.39
N ARG A 130 4.54 -11.42 9.53
CA ARG A 130 5.84 -10.85 9.92
C ARG A 130 5.75 -9.34 9.92
N LEU A 131 6.19 -8.72 11.01
CA LEU A 131 6.43 -7.28 11.04
C LEU A 131 7.79 -7.00 10.44
N LEU A 132 7.85 -6.11 9.47
CA LEU A 132 9.08 -5.61 8.87
C LEU A 132 9.32 -4.15 9.30
N GLU A 133 10.52 -3.67 9.02
CA GLU A 133 10.93 -2.30 9.27
C GLU A 133 10.04 -1.28 8.55
N CYS A 134 9.89 -0.10 9.17
CA CYS A 134 9.22 1.05 8.55
C CYS A 134 10.11 1.67 7.47
N ALA A 135 10.36 0.94 6.40
CA ALA A 135 11.31 1.28 5.33
C ALA A 135 10.88 0.69 3.98
N CYS A 136 11.55 1.13 2.92
CA CYS A 136 11.33 0.61 1.56
C CYS A 136 11.95 -0.77 1.28
N GLY A 137 12.47 -1.47 2.28
CA GLY A 137 13.20 -2.73 2.15
C GLY A 137 12.52 -3.77 1.25
N PRO A 138 11.34 -4.29 1.60
CA PRO A 138 10.69 -5.34 0.82
C PRO A 138 10.22 -4.88 -0.57
N CYS A 139 10.04 -3.58 -0.80
CA CYS A 139 9.70 -3.04 -2.12
C CYS A 139 10.79 -3.35 -3.17
N ILE A 140 12.05 -3.41 -2.75
CA ILE A 140 13.20 -3.78 -3.57
C ILE A 140 13.76 -5.17 -3.24
N GLY A 141 13.02 -5.96 -2.47
CA GLY A 141 13.40 -7.33 -2.11
C GLY A 141 14.33 -7.46 -0.92
N MET A 142 14.64 -6.37 -0.21
CA MET A 142 15.47 -6.44 0.99
C MET A 142 14.66 -7.01 2.16
N GLY A 143 15.19 -8.06 2.78
CA GLY A 143 14.59 -8.69 3.97
C GLY A 143 13.36 -9.57 3.71
N PHE A 144 12.69 -9.40 2.56
CA PHE A 144 11.51 -10.20 2.22
C PHE A 144 11.25 -10.21 0.70
N SER A 145 12.11 -10.90 -0.04
CA SER A 145 11.92 -11.11 -1.49
C SER A 145 11.08 -12.35 -1.76
N PRO A 146 10.36 -12.43 -2.89
CA PRO A 146 9.74 -13.66 -3.33
C PRO A 146 10.79 -14.73 -3.68
N ASN A 147 10.41 -15.99 -3.60
CA ASN A 147 11.20 -17.09 -4.14
C ASN A 147 11.32 -16.98 -5.66
N SER A 148 12.34 -17.63 -6.25
CA SER A 148 12.47 -17.74 -7.70
C SER A 148 11.21 -18.37 -8.29
N GLY A 149 10.63 -17.73 -9.30
CA GLY A 149 9.37 -18.14 -9.91
C GLY A 149 8.14 -17.99 -9.02
N GLY A 150 8.28 -17.49 -7.77
CA GLY A 150 7.19 -17.35 -6.82
C GLY A 150 6.25 -16.19 -7.16
N VAL A 151 5.00 -16.30 -6.72
CA VAL A 151 3.95 -15.29 -6.89
C VAL A 151 3.81 -14.44 -5.63
N SER A 152 4.01 -13.13 -5.77
CA SER A 152 3.91 -12.15 -4.69
C SER A 152 2.82 -11.13 -4.97
N LEU A 153 1.83 -11.02 -4.06
CA LEU A 153 0.83 -9.96 -4.07
C LEU A 153 1.29 -8.81 -3.18
N ARG A 154 1.15 -7.57 -3.66
CA ARG A 154 1.65 -6.41 -2.94
C ARG A 154 0.69 -5.22 -3.00
N THR A 155 0.66 -4.47 -1.93
CA THR A 155 0.08 -3.12 -1.94
C THR A 155 1.11 -2.05 -2.32
N PHE A 156 2.29 -2.45 -2.75
CA PHE A 156 3.39 -1.55 -3.15
C PHE A 156 3.16 -1.01 -4.56
N ASN A 157 3.78 0.13 -4.87
CA ASN A 157 3.47 0.87 -6.10
C ASN A 157 4.25 0.41 -7.34
N ARG A 158 5.17 -0.55 -7.22
CA ARG A 158 6.09 -0.89 -8.31
C ARG A 158 6.31 -2.39 -8.39
N ASN A 159 6.10 -2.93 -9.60
CA ASN A 159 6.24 -4.34 -9.91
C ASN A 159 7.11 -4.60 -11.16
N PHE A 160 8.05 -3.71 -11.45
CA PHE A 160 8.97 -3.86 -12.58
C PHE A 160 9.74 -5.18 -12.54
N LEU A 161 10.11 -5.68 -13.70
CA LEU A 161 10.89 -6.91 -13.85
C LEU A 161 12.16 -6.90 -12.98
N GLY A 162 12.28 -7.89 -12.11
CA GLY A 162 13.42 -8.00 -11.19
C GLY A 162 13.49 -6.92 -10.11
N ARG A 163 12.40 -6.16 -9.89
CA ARG A 163 12.31 -5.15 -8.82
C ARG A 163 12.50 -5.77 -7.44
N SER A 164 11.98 -6.98 -7.25
CA SER A 164 12.07 -7.73 -6.00
C SER A 164 12.22 -9.21 -6.30
N GLY A 165 13.28 -9.82 -5.80
CA GLY A 165 13.61 -11.21 -6.10
C GLY A 165 14.27 -11.38 -7.47
N THR A 166 14.12 -12.55 -8.04
CA THR A 166 14.65 -12.91 -9.36
C THR A 166 13.74 -12.42 -10.49
N LYS A 167 14.25 -12.37 -11.73
CA LYS A 167 13.48 -11.89 -12.89
C LYS A 167 12.28 -12.78 -13.25
N ASP A 168 12.27 -14.04 -12.81
CA ASP A 168 11.17 -14.98 -13.01
C ASP A 168 10.08 -14.90 -11.92
N ALA A 169 10.32 -14.16 -10.84
CA ALA A 169 9.30 -13.91 -9.83
C ALA A 169 8.15 -13.04 -10.39
N GLN A 170 6.92 -13.45 -10.07
CA GLN A 170 5.71 -12.79 -10.54
C GLN A 170 5.19 -11.84 -9.43
N VAL A 171 5.44 -10.55 -9.60
CA VAL A 171 5.03 -9.51 -8.62
C VAL A 171 3.81 -8.77 -9.14
N TYR A 172 2.71 -8.88 -8.39
CA TYR A 172 1.42 -8.22 -8.64
C TYR A 172 1.19 -7.07 -7.69
#